data_59a94b19fa5a2422b6a26d4b877708a7
#
_entry.id   59a94b19fa5a2422b6a26d4b877708a7
#
_cell.length_a   1.000
_cell.length_b   1.000
_cell.length_c   1.000
_cell.angle_alpha   90.00
_cell.angle_beta   90.00
_cell.angle_gamma   90.00
#
_symmetry.space_group_name_H-M   'P 1'
#
loop_
_entity.id
_entity.type
_entity.pdbx_description
1 polymer ?
#
loop_
_entity_poly.entity_id
_entity_poly.type
_entity_poly.pdbx_seq_one_letter_code
_entity_poly.pdbx_strand_id
1 'polypeptide(L)'
;MHEYGNSLTGLAIVALAALACGALMQRLKQPPVMGYILAGAILGPTGAGVVENREFISLLAELGVLMLLFLIGMELSLRAVRDVWRVALATTAVQIALGLGAMSALGAIFDWPLPRTILLGFVVALSSTAVAIKMLEEIGELRTRTGQITIGILVAQDLAVVPMMLIIGAFRGGGGLGWEALLKVALSIGFLAALIVYLLRRQRLRLPFAKVFGNNQDLAPLAGLGFCFGAAALSGLLGLSAAYGAFLAGLVIGNSTSRRVMIHHTAPIQAILLMVFFLSIGLLIDFKFILANLATVLLIVAFVAVLKTGLNILVLGLLGQPWPRAILAGALLAQLGEFSFVLAALGLEAGAIADETYRLIVAVTVLSLLGSPFWLEAARRLHSVALLGITSGREALRVTFGREVLALAGSTGRAGAMVATWAGGLWRRGGGAAPPRGDEPPAD
;
A
#
# COMPACT_ATOMS: atom_id res chain seq x y z
N MET A 1 -7.59 42.10 -4.77
CA MET A 1 -8.67 41.48 -3.99
C MET A 1 -9.34 40.29 -4.72
N HIS A 2 -9.46 40.28 -6.05
CA HIS A 2 -10.05 39.18 -6.82
C HIS A 2 -9.20 37.89 -6.80
N GLU A 3 -7.89 37.95 -6.77
CA GLU A 3 -7.01 36.76 -6.71
C GLU A 3 -7.12 36.00 -5.39
N TYR A 4 -7.30 36.70 -4.25
CA TYR A 4 -7.47 36.03 -2.95
C TYR A 4 -8.83 35.34 -2.82
N GLY A 5 -9.87 35.85 -3.47
CA GLY A 5 -11.20 35.22 -3.47
C GLY A 5 -11.21 33.89 -4.21
N ASN A 6 -10.50 33.80 -5.34
CA ASN A 6 -10.38 32.58 -6.14
C ASN A 6 -9.56 31.49 -5.43
N SER A 7 -8.50 31.87 -4.69
CA SER A 7 -7.66 30.93 -3.95
C SER A 7 -8.41 30.30 -2.75
N LEU A 8 -9.21 31.08 -2.04
CA LEU A 8 -10.01 30.59 -0.90
C LEU A 8 -11.15 29.67 -1.35
N THR A 9 -11.82 30.03 -2.44
CA THR A 9 -12.85 29.21 -3.07
C THR A 9 -12.28 27.89 -3.56
N GLY A 10 -11.11 27.92 -4.21
CA GLY A 10 -10.40 26.70 -4.65
C GLY A 10 -10.06 25.78 -3.47
N LEU A 11 -9.52 26.36 -2.38
CA LEU A 11 -9.21 25.59 -1.16
C LEU A 11 -10.47 24.96 -0.54
N ALA A 12 -11.58 25.69 -0.48
CA ALA A 12 -12.85 25.19 0.03
C ALA A 12 -13.38 24.03 -0.83
N ILE A 13 -13.33 24.15 -2.15
CA ILE A 13 -13.76 23.10 -3.09
C ILE A 13 -12.90 21.84 -2.87
N VAL A 14 -11.59 22.00 -2.76
CA VAL A 14 -10.65 20.88 -2.50
C VAL A 14 -11.00 20.18 -1.20
N ALA A 15 -11.19 20.92 -0.11
CA ALA A 15 -11.51 20.35 1.20
C ALA A 15 -12.87 19.64 1.20
N LEU A 16 -13.90 20.22 0.58
CA LEU A 16 -15.23 19.63 0.46
C LEU A 16 -15.22 18.37 -0.41
N ALA A 17 -14.53 18.39 -1.54
CA ALA A 17 -14.39 17.24 -2.42
C ALA A 17 -13.64 16.08 -1.71
N ALA A 18 -12.54 16.39 -1.02
CA ALA A 18 -11.81 15.40 -0.24
C ALA A 18 -12.67 14.79 0.87
N LEU A 19 -13.44 15.61 1.59
CA LEU A 19 -14.38 15.16 2.62
C LEU A 19 -15.47 14.27 2.02
N ALA A 20 -16.11 14.69 0.93
CA ALA A 20 -17.20 13.95 0.29
C ALA A 20 -16.71 12.60 -0.27
N CYS A 21 -15.59 12.59 -1.01
CA CYS A 21 -15.01 11.37 -1.55
C CYS A 21 -14.48 10.45 -0.45
N GLY A 22 -13.85 10.99 0.60
CA GLY A 22 -13.39 10.22 1.76
C GLY A 22 -14.55 9.56 2.50
N ALA A 23 -15.65 10.29 2.74
CA ALA A 23 -16.85 9.76 3.35
C ALA A 23 -17.54 8.70 2.47
N LEU A 24 -17.55 8.90 1.14
CA LEU A 24 -18.04 7.91 0.19
C LEU A 24 -17.25 6.61 0.27
N MET A 25 -15.91 6.69 0.25
CA MET A 25 -15.05 5.51 0.37
C MET A 25 -15.26 4.80 1.70
N GLN A 26 -15.40 5.54 2.79
CA GLN A 26 -15.69 4.95 4.09
C GLN A 26 -17.04 4.21 4.12
N ARG A 27 -18.09 4.75 3.46
CA ARG A 27 -19.37 4.05 3.27
C ARG A 27 -19.24 2.77 2.43
N LEU A 28 -18.34 2.78 1.46
CA LEU A 28 -18.00 1.61 0.63
C LEU A 28 -17.03 0.65 1.34
N LYS A 29 -16.76 0.88 2.64
CA LYS A 29 -15.81 0.11 3.46
C LYS A 29 -14.37 0.14 2.93
N GLN A 30 -14.03 1.15 2.14
CA GLN A 30 -12.68 1.40 1.65
C GLN A 30 -11.95 2.41 2.53
N PRO A 31 -10.60 2.39 2.60
CA PRO A 31 -9.84 3.43 3.28
C PRO A 31 -10.14 4.82 2.72
N PRO A 32 -10.30 5.86 3.59
CA PRO A 32 -10.56 7.25 3.15
C PRO A 32 -9.50 7.80 2.19
N VAL A 33 -8.28 7.31 2.28
CA VAL A 33 -7.15 7.64 1.41
C VAL A 33 -7.50 7.49 -0.08
N MET A 34 -8.24 6.44 -0.45
CA MET A 34 -8.71 6.26 -1.84
C MET A 34 -9.66 7.36 -2.27
N GLY A 35 -10.48 7.88 -1.33
CA GLY A 35 -11.34 9.03 -1.57
C GLY A 35 -10.56 10.30 -1.85
N TYR A 36 -9.45 10.52 -1.14
CA TYR A 36 -8.59 11.68 -1.37
C TYR A 36 -7.91 11.63 -2.74
N ILE A 37 -7.43 10.46 -3.16
CA ILE A 37 -6.89 10.26 -4.52
C ILE A 37 -7.98 10.50 -5.56
N LEU A 38 -9.19 9.98 -5.35
CA LEU A 38 -10.32 10.19 -6.25
C LEU A 38 -10.72 11.66 -6.36
N ALA A 39 -10.77 12.38 -5.22
CA ALA A 39 -11.03 13.83 -5.20
C ALA A 39 -9.98 14.59 -6.01
N GLY A 40 -8.70 14.26 -5.82
CA GLY A 40 -7.61 14.83 -6.61
C GLY A 40 -7.77 14.55 -8.12
N ALA A 41 -8.10 13.31 -8.49
CA ALA A 41 -8.31 12.93 -9.88
C ALA A 41 -9.49 13.68 -10.52
N ILE A 42 -10.59 13.88 -9.79
CA ILE A 42 -11.76 14.65 -10.25
C ILE A 42 -11.42 16.13 -10.41
N LEU A 43 -10.70 16.72 -9.44
CA LEU A 43 -10.36 18.16 -9.44
C LEU A 43 -9.15 18.48 -10.33
N GLY A 44 -8.42 17.47 -10.74
CA GLY A 44 -7.20 17.58 -11.54
C GLY A 44 -7.45 18.04 -12.98
N PRO A 45 -6.37 18.29 -13.72
CA PRO A 45 -6.42 18.85 -15.07
C PRO A 45 -7.04 17.89 -16.10
N THR A 46 -7.06 16.61 -15.83
CA THR A 46 -7.72 15.60 -16.68
C THR A 46 -9.17 15.35 -16.27
N GLY A 47 -9.60 15.91 -15.11
CA GLY A 47 -10.97 15.91 -14.62
C GLY A 47 -11.65 17.26 -14.83
N ALA A 48 -12.08 17.92 -13.73
CA ALA A 48 -12.78 19.21 -13.77
C ALA A 48 -11.87 20.41 -13.98
N GLY A 49 -10.55 20.28 -13.86
CA GLY A 49 -9.57 21.37 -14.08
C GLY A 49 -9.65 22.52 -13.06
N VAL A 50 -10.15 22.27 -11.86
CA VAL A 50 -10.37 23.30 -10.82
C VAL A 50 -9.08 23.75 -10.17
N VAL A 51 -8.07 22.88 -10.11
CA VAL A 51 -6.80 23.12 -9.42
C VAL A 51 -5.73 23.47 -10.45
N GLU A 52 -5.40 24.77 -10.52
CA GLU A 52 -4.39 25.31 -11.45
C GLU A 52 -3.00 25.41 -10.82
N ASN A 53 -2.93 25.83 -9.54
CA ASN A 53 -1.65 26.02 -8.84
C ASN A 53 -1.19 24.73 -8.17
N ARG A 54 -0.26 24.04 -8.84
CA ARG A 54 0.30 22.77 -8.37
C ARG A 54 1.46 22.95 -7.38
N GLU A 55 2.18 24.05 -7.41
CA GLU A 55 3.38 24.25 -6.58
C GLU A 55 3.06 24.23 -5.09
N PHE A 56 2.00 24.95 -4.68
CA PHE A 56 1.57 24.98 -3.28
C PHE A 56 1.10 23.62 -2.79
N ILE A 57 0.37 22.89 -3.65
CA ILE A 57 -0.11 21.51 -3.32
C ILE A 57 1.06 20.54 -3.24
N SER A 58 2.06 20.69 -4.14
CA SER A 58 3.27 19.86 -4.10
C SER A 58 4.04 20.08 -2.81
N LEU A 59 4.24 21.32 -2.37
CA LEU A 59 4.90 21.62 -1.09
C LEU A 59 4.17 21.00 0.10
N LEU A 60 2.84 21.15 0.17
CA LEU A 60 2.05 20.53 1.23
C LEU A 60 2.09 19.01 1.18
N ALA A 61 2.15 18.43 -0.03
CA ALA A 61 2.28 17.01 -0.22
C ALA A 61 3.63 16.48 0.32
N GLU A 62 4.74 17.20 0.05
CA GLU A 62 6.05 16.87 0.61
C GLU A 62 6.03 16.88 2.15
N LEU A 63 5.44 17.92 2.75
CA LEU A 63 5.25 17.97 4.20
C LEU A 63 4.38 16.82 4.70
N GLY A 64 3.38 16.42 3.91
CA GLY A 64 2.54 15.26 4.19
C GLY A 64 3.32 13.95 4.24
N VAL A 65 4.24 13.72 3.30
CA VAL A 65 5.14 12.56 3.28
C VAL A 65 6.03 12.54 4.54
N LEU A 66 6.61 13.69 4.90
CA LEU A 66 7.47 13.78 6.09
C LEU A 66 6.68 13.44 7.37
N MET A 67 5.46 13.98 7.50
CA MET A 67 4.58 13.68 8.63
C MET A 67 4.10 12.23 8.64
N LEU A 68 3.84 11.66 7.47
CA LEU A 68 3.49 10.23 7.35
C LEU A 68 4.63 9.35 7.88
N LEU A 69 5.85 9.58 7.44
CA LEU A 69 7.01 8.81 7.87
C LEU A 69 7.35 9.02 9.35
N PHE A 70 7.17 10.24 9.85
CA PHE A 70 7.31 10.56 11.27
C PHE A 70 6.29 9.78 12.12
N LEU A 71 5.02 9.72 11.70
CA LEU A 71 4.01 8.94 12.42
C LEU A 71 4.31 7.45 12.37
N ILE A 72 4.65 6.89 11.20
CA ILE A 72 5.01 5.49 11.07
C ILE A 72 6.15 5.16 12.02
N GLY A 73 7.17 6.03 12.08
CA GLY A 73 8.23 5.91 13.08
C GLY A 73 7.70 5.89 14.52
N MET A 74 6.74 6.76 14.87
CA MET A 74 6.13 6.82 16.21
C MET A 74 5.23 5.61 16.52
N GLU A 75 4.50 5.12 15.54
CA GLU A 75 3.59 3.99 15.70
C GLU A 75 4.32 2.66 15.73
N LEU A 76 5.52 2.59 15.16
CA LEU A 76 6.31 1.38 15.06
C LEU A 76 6.55 0.79 16.45
N SER A 77 5.76 -0.22 16.80
CA SER A 77 5.91 -0.97 18.04
C SER A 77 6.89 -2.12 17.84
N LEU A 78 8.17 -1.84 18.02
CA LEU A 78 9.25 -2.84 17.93
C LEU A 78 8.99 -4.06 18.84
N ARG A 79 8.20 -3.88 19.91
CA ARG A 79 7.86 -4.95 20.85
C ARG A 79 6.68 -5.81 20.38
N ALA A 80 5.70 -5.21 19.70
CA ALA A 80 4.52 -5.93 19.23
C ALA A 80 4.86 -6.97 18.13
N VAL A 81 5.92 -6.71 17.39
CA VAL A 81 6.41 -7.59 16.30
C VAL A 81 7.34 -8.69 16.85
N ARG A 82 7.74 -8.64 18.13
CA ARG A 82 8.74 -9.54 18.71
C ARG A 82 8.43 -11.03 18.54
N ASP A 83 7.18 -11.43 18.56
CA ASP A 83 6.80 -12.85 18.51
C ASP A 83 6.73 -13.39 17.06
N VAL A 84 6.68 -12.51 16.07
CA VAL A 84 6.62 -12.84 14.64
C VAL A 84 7.79 -12.29 13.83
N TRP A 85 8.75 -11.59 14.48
CA TRP A 85 9.79 -10.82 13.81
C TRP A 85 10.64 -11.65 12.82
N ARG A 86 10.95 -12.90 13.17
CA ARG A 86 11.76 -13.77 12.30
C ARG A 86 11.04 -14.06 11.00
N VAL A 87 9.76 -14.43 11.08
CA VAL A 87 8.93 -14.70 9.91
C VAL A 87 8.71 -13.41 9.13
N ALA A 88 8.40 -12.31 9.80
CA ALA A 88 8.17 -11.01 9.18
C ALA A 88 9.40 -10.51 8.41
N LEU A 89 10.56 -10.45 9.06
CA LEU A 89 11.81 -9.99 8.41
C LEU A 89 12.27 -10.94 7.31
N ALA A 90 12.22 -12.26 7.53
CA ALA A 90 12.60 -13.23 6.51
C ALA A 90 11.68 -13.12 5.28
N THR A 91 10.35 -13.05 5.49
CA THR A 91 9.39 -12.87 4.40
C THR A 91 9.67 -11.58 3.63
N THR A 92 9.82 -10.45 4.32
CA THR A 92 10.09 -9.14 3.70
C THR A 92 11.41 -9.14 2.93
N ALA A 93 12.48 -9.70 3.50
CA ALA A 93 13.77 -9.80 2.80
C ALA A 93 13.68 -10.64 1.52
N VAL A 94 12.96 -11.76 1.58
CA VAL A 94 12.75 -12.61 0.40
C VAL A 94 11.84 -11.92 -0.61
N GLN A 95 10.78 -11.21 -0.19
CA GLN A 95 9.93 -10.42 -1.07
C GLN A 95 10.72 -9.35 -1.82
N ILE A 96 11.60 -8.61 -1.13
CA ILE A 96 12.47 -7.61 -1.74
C ILE A 96 13.43 -8.27 -2.74
N ALA A 97 14.09 -9.36 -2.36
CA ALA A 97 15.01 -10.08 -3.21
C ALA A 97 14.32 -10.63 -4.48
N LEU A 98 13.13 -11.21 -4.33
CA LEU A 98 12.33 -11.72 -5.45
C LEU A 98 11.77 -10.60 -6.33
N GLY A 99 11.33 -9.49 -5.74
CA GLY A 99 10.91 -8.29 -6.47
C GLY A 99 12.04 -7.72 -7.32
N LEU A 100 13.22 -7.54 -6.72
CA LEU A 100 14.43 -7.11 -7.43
C LEU A 100 14.84 -8.12 -8.50
N GLY A 101 14.84 -9.42 -8.21
CA GLY A 101 15.17 -10.47 -9.15
C GLY A 101 14.22 -10.52 -10.35
N ALA A 102 12.91 -10.45 -10.11
CA ALA A 102 11.90 -10.43 -11.16
C ALA A 102 12.05 -9.19 -12.07
N MET A 103 12.21 -8.01 -11.47
CA MET A 103 12.38 -6.78 -12.24
C MET A 103 13.75 -6.73 -12.94
N SER A 104 14.79 -7.34 -12.36
CA SER A 104 16.09 -7.48 -13.04
C SER A 104 16.02 -8.39 -14.26
N ALA A 105 15.28 -9.49 -14.16
CA ALA A 105 15.04 -10.37 -15.30
C ALA A 105 14.28 -9.65 -16.43
N LEU A 106 13.21 -8.92 -16.09
CA LEU A 106 12.48 -8.09 -17.06
C LEU A 106 13.36 -6.96 -17.60
N GLY A 107 14.14 -6.29 -16.74
CA GLY A 107 15.06 -5.24 -17.14
C GLY A 107 16.11 -5.72 -18.14
N ALA A 108 16.61 -6.95 -17.97
CA ALA A 108 17.55 -7.57 -18.92
C ALA A 108 16.89 -7.92 -20.27
N ILE A 109 15.59 -8.26 -20.28
CA ILE A 109 14.84 -8.55 -21.51
C ILE A 109 14.50 -7.28 -22.28
N PHE A 110 14.17 -6.18 -21.56
CA PHE A 110 13.69 -4.93 -22.14
C PHE A 110 14.75 -3.80 -22.11
N ASP A 111 16.00 -4.10 -21.82
CA ASP A 111 17.10 -3.14 -21.71
C ASP A 111 16.81 -1.94 -20.79
N TRP A 112 16.18 -2.20 -19.64
CA TRP A 112 15.86 -1.13 -18.69
C TRP A 112 17.11 -0.69 -17.92
N PRO A 113 17.26 0.63 -17.67
CA PRO A 113 18.35 1.12 -16.84
C PRO A 113 18.21 0.59 -15.40
N LEU A 114 19.35 0.33 -14.77
CA LEU A 114 19.44 -0.23 -13.41
C LEU A 114 18.61 0.54 -12.37
N PRO A 115 18.59 1.91 -12.35
CA PRO A 115 17.77 2.65 -11.41
C PRO A 115 16.27 2.36 -11.54
N ARG A 116 15.76 2.28 -12.78
CA ARG A 116 14.37 1.91 -13.07
C ARG A 116 14.05 0.50 -12.57
N THR A 117 14.93 -0.45 -12.84
CA THR A 117 14.79 -1.85 -12.43
C THR A 117 14.72 -2.00 -10.92
N ILE A 118 15.62 -1.33 -10.19
CA ILE A 118 15.64 -1.35 -8.72
C ILE A 118 14.37 -0.72 -8.15
N LEU A 119 13.96 0.44 -8.67
CA LEU A 119 12.74 1.11 -8.21
C LEU A 119 11.50 0.24 -8.40
N LEU A 120 11.31 -0.35 -9.58
CA LEU A 120 10.19 -1.24 -9.84
C LEU A 120 10.21 -2.48 -8.96
N GLY A 121 11.39 -3.04 -8.67
CA GLY A 121 11.57 -4.14 -7.74
C GLY A 121 11.09 -3.79 -6.33
N PHE A 122 11.42 -2.60 -5.85
CA PHE A 122 10.94 -2.09 -4.57
C PHE A 122 9.43 -1.84 -4.56
N VAL A 123 8.89 -1.22 -5.61
CA VAL A 123 7.45 -0.98 -5.75
C VAL A 123 6.66 -2.29 -5.68
N VAL A 124 7.11 -3.33 -6.37
CA VAL A 124 6.45 -4.65 -6.36
C VAL A 124 6.58 -5.34 -5.00
N ALA A 125 7.67 -5.14 -4.26
CA ALA A 125 7.86 -5.76 -2.95
C ALA A 125 6.91 -5.23 -1.87
N LEU A 126 6.50 -3.95 -1.95
CA LEU A 126 5.70 -3.28 -0.93
C LEU A 126 4.19 -3.57 -1.04
N SER A 127 3.52 -3.66 0.11
CA SER A 127 2.07 -3.85 0.21
C SER A 127 1.45 -2.75 1.09
N SER A 128 0.16 -2.44 0.89
CA SER A 128 -0.52 -1.40 1.66
C SER A 128 -0.91 -1.89 3.05
N THR A 129 -0.39 -1.21 4.06
CA THR A 129 -0.69 -1.46 5.47
C THR A 129 -2.14 -1.07 5.79
N ALA A 130 -2.59 0.10 5.32
CA ALA A 130 -3.94 0.59 5.59
C ALA A 130 -5.04 -0.32 5.03
N VAL A 131 -4.88 -0.77 3.78
CA VAL A 131 -5.85 -1.64 3.12
C VAL A 131 -5.85 -3.05 3.73
N ALA A 132 -4.68 -3.62 3.98
CA ALA A 132 -4.57 -4.95 4.57
C ALA A 132 -5.15 -5.02 5.99
N ILE A 133 -4.91 -4.01 6.84
CA ILE A 133 -5.52 -3.93 8.18
C ILE A 133 -7.04 -3.84 8.06
N LYS A 134 -7.56 -2.99 7.17
CA LYS A 134 -9.00 -2.86 6.95
C LYS A 134 -9.64 -4.18 6.52
N MET A 135 -9.01 -4.88 5.57
CA MET A 135 -9.48 -6.20 5.14
C MET A 135 -9.43 -7.23 6.27
N LEU A 136 -8.37 -7.22 7.10
CA LEU A 136 -8.26 -8.10 8.28
C LEU A 136 -9.37 -7.82 9.30
N GLU A 137 -9.74 -6.56 9.52
CA GLU A 137 -10.85 -6.17 10.39
C GLU A 137 -12.19 -6.71 9.86
N GLU A 138 -12.46 -6.52 8.58
CA GLU A 138 -13.72 -6.94 7.94
C GLU A 138 -13.94 -8.44 7.95
N ILE A 139 -12.86 -9.22 7.82
CA ILE A 139 -12.92 -10.68 7.85
C ILE A 139 -12.77 -11.27 9.27
N GLY A 140 -12.59 -10.41 10.29
CA GLY A 140 -12.44 -10.83 11.69
C GLY A 140 -11.10 -11.48 12.05
N GLU A 141 -10.08 -11.36 11.17
CA GLU A 141 -8.79 -12.02 11.31
C GLU A 141 -7.69 -11.15 11.97
N LEU A 142 -8.01 -9.90 12.35
CA LEU A 142 -7.02 -8.94 12.86
C LEU A 142 -6.25 -9.45 14.09
N ARG A 143 -6.92 -10.18 14.99
CA ARG A 143 -6.32 -10.68 16.24
C ARG A 143 -5.82 -12.12 16.14
N THR A 144 -6.00 -12.79 15.01
CA THR A 144 -5.54 -14.16 14.80
C THR A 144 -4.03 -14.22 14.51
N ARG A 145 -3.49 -15.43 14.46
CA ARG A 145 -2.08 -15.63 14.09
C ARG A 145 -1.80 -15.18 12.65
N THR A 146 -2.77 -15.34 11.75
CA THR A 146 -2.67 -14.83 10.37
C THR A 146 -2.54 -13.31 10.36
N GLY A 147 -3.42 -12.61 11.09
CA GLY A 147 -3.37 -11.16 11.23
C GLY A 147 -2.05 -10.66 11.81
N GLN A 148 -1.58 -11.30 12.90
CA GLN A 148 -0.30 -10.95 13.53
C GLN A 148 0.90 -11.09 12.57
N ILE A 149 0.95 -12.18 11.78
CA ILE A 149 2.01 -12.39 10.79
C ILE A 149 1.89 -11.36 9.66
N THR A 150 0.69 -11.16 9.12
CA THR A 150 0.45 -10.18 8.04
C THR A 150 0.86 -8.77 8.48
N ILE A 151 0.40 -8.32 9.66
CA ILE A 151 0.79 -7.02 10.23
C ILE A 151 2.30 -6.96 10.49
N GLY A 152 2.89 -8.04 10.98
CA GLY A 152 4.34 -8.12 11.18
C GLY A 152 5.12 -7.90 9.89
N ILE A 153 4.69 -8.52 8.78
CA ILE A 153 5.30 -8.36 7.45
C ILE A 153 5.13 -6.92 6.97
N LEU A 154 3.94 -6.34 7.08
CA LEU A 154 3.68 -4.96 6.69
C LEU A 154 4.56 -3.97 7.46
N VAL A 155 4.69 -4.13 8.79
CA VAL A 155 5.59 -3.32 9.62
C VAL A 155 7.06 -3.49 9.18
N ALA A 156 7.47 -4.71 8.81
CA ALA A 156 8.82 -4.95 8.30
C ALA A 156 9.03 -4.31 6.91
N GLN A 157 8.02 -4.32 6.04
CA GLN A 157 8.04 -3.62 4.76
C GLN A 157 8.12 -2.10 4.95
N ASP A 158 7.32 -1.53 5.86
CA ASP A 158 7.34 -0.09 6.19
C ASP A 158 8.72 0.34 6.69
N LEU A 159 9.37 -0.50 7.51
CA LEU A 159 10.75 -0.26 7.95
C LEU A 159 11.75 -0.33 6.78
N ALA A 160 11.53 -1.23 5.83
CA ALA A 160 12.40 -1.40 4.66
C ALA A 160 12.25 -0.26 3.63
N VAL A 161 11.14 0.49 3.65
CA VAL A 161 10.95 1.67 2.78
C VAL A 161 12.08 2.68 2.95
N VAL A 162 12.54 2.88 4.19
CA VAL A 162 13.56 3.89 4.49
C VAL A 162 14.89 3.61 3.78
N PRO A 163 15.51 2.40 3.88
CA PRO A 163 16.68 2.07 3.07
C PRO A 163 16.39 2.08 1.56
N MET A 164 15.17 1.72 1.11
CA MET A 164 14.81 1.81 -0.30
C MET A 164 14.85 3.25 -0.81
N MET A 165 14.31 4.20 -0.04
CA MET A 165 14.36 5.63 -0.37
C MET A 165 15.78 6.17 -0.43
N LEU A 166 16.67 5.72 0.47
CA LEU A 166 18.08 6.09 0.46
C LEU A 166 18.78 5.58 -0.81
N ILE A 167 18.49 4.33 -1.23
CA ILE A 167 19.06 3.73 -2.45
C ILE A 167 18.55 4.49 -3.69
N ILE A 168 17.26 4.80 -3.78
CA ILE A 168 16.70 5.55 -4.92
C ILE A 168 17.25 6.98 -4.95
N GLY A 169 17.34 7.64 -3.79
CA GLY A 169 17.93 8.98 -3.69
C GLY A 169 19.40 9.05 -4.09
N ALA A 170 20.13 7.94 -3.96
CA ALA A 170 21.55 7.85 -4.36
C ALA A 170 21.77 7.89 -5.89
N PHE A 171 20.71 7.68 -6.69
CA PHE A 171 20.77 7.83 -8.15
C PHE A 171 20.69 9.29 -8.62
N ARG A 172 20.42 10.24 -7.72
CA ARG A 172 20.39 11.69 -8.03
C ARG A 172 21.72 12.14 -8.66
N GLY A 173 21.65 12.74 -9.84
CA GLY A 173 22.84 13.25 -10.54
C GLY A 173 23.37 12.37 -11.67
N GLY A 174 22.69 11.28 -12.04
CA GLY A 174 23.02 10.50 -13.25
C GLY A 174 24.32 9.67 -13.19
N GLY A 175 25.03 9.71 -12.05
CA GLY A 175 26.36 9.10 -11.91
C GLY A 175 26.38 7.61 -11.48
N GLY A 176 25.23 6.95 -11.39
CA GLY A 176 25.16 5.59 -10.86
C GLY A 176 25.44 5.51 -9.35
N LEU A 177 25.49 4.29 -8.81
CA LEU A 177 25.86 4.04 -7.40
C LEU A 177 27.38 4.18 -7.22
N GLY A 178 27.86 5.43 -7.17
CA GLY A 178 29.26 5.70 -6.84
C GLY A 178 29.61 5.20 -5.43
N TRP A 179 30.92 4.94 -5.17
CA TRP A 179 31.39 4.46 -3.87
C TRP A 179 30.94 5.33 -2.68
N GLU A 180 30.95 6.65 -2.84
CA GLU A 180 30.51 7.59 -1.80
C GLU A 180 29.02 7.43 -1.48
N ALA A 181 28.17 7.25 -2.52
CA ALA A 181 26.74 7.02 -2.35
C ALA A 181 26.48 5.68 -1.63
N LEU A 182 27.18 4.62 -2.03
CA LEU A 182 27.08 3.32 -1.36
C LEU A 182 27.52 3.39 0.11
N LEU A 183 28.60 4.12 0.40
CA LEU A 183 29.07 4.32 1.77
C LEU A 183 28.05 5.10 2.61
N LYS A 184 27.48 6.18 2.07
CA LYS A 184 26.42 6.95 2.75
C LYS A 184 25.19 6.08 3.05
N VAL A 185 24.73 5.30 2.08
CA VAL A 185 23.61 4.37 2.25
C VAL A 185 23.93 3.32 3.32
N ALA A 186 25.10 2.70 3.26
CA ALA A 186 25.53 1.70 4.24
C ALA A 186 25.63 2.27 5.65
N LEU A 187 26.21 3.47 5.81
CA LEU A 187 26.30 4.16 7.11
C LEU A 187 24.90 4.52 7.64
N SER A 188 24.00 4.98 6.78
CA SER A 188 22.62 5.32 7.17
C SER A 188 21.83 4.10 7.61
N ILE A 189 21.94 2.98 6.90
CA ILE A 189 21.32 1.69 7.28
C ILE A 189 21.96 1.18 8.59
N GLY A 190 23.28 1.26 8.70
CA GLY A 190 24.00 0.87 9.92
C GLY A 190 23.57 1.70 11.13
N PHE A 191 23.42 3.02 10.96
CA PHE A 191 22.92 3.92 12.01
C PHE A 191 21.48 3.58 12.40
N LEU A 192 20.59 3.35 11.43
CA LEU A 192 19.21 2.92 11.69
C LEU A 192 19.17 1.61 12.47
N ALA A 193 19.94 0.61 12.05
CA ALA A 193 20.03 -0.68 12.74
C ALA A 193 20.56 -0.52 14.18
N ALA A 194 21.62 0.27 14.36
CA ALA A 194 22.17 0.58 15.67
C ALA A 194 21.15 1.30 16.57
N LEU A 195 20.42 2.28 16.03
CA LEU A 195 19.35 2.99 16.73
C LEU A 195 18.23 2.03 17.15
N ILE A 196 17.77 1.16 16.27
CA ILE A 196 16.75 0.16 16.59
C ILE A 196 17.23 -0.76 17.72
N VAL A 197 18.43 -1.29 17.61
CA VAL A 197 19.02 -2.14 18.67
C VAL A 197 19.14 -1.40 20.00
N TYR A 198 19.57 -0.13 19.96
CA TYR A 198 19.64 0.73 21.15
C TYR A 198 18.25 0.92 21.78
N LEU A 199 17.22 1.24 20.96
CA LEU A 199 15.85 1.44 21.43
C LEU A 199 15.24 0.16 22.00
N LEU A 200 15.52 -1.00 21.39
CA LEU A 200 15.07 -2.31 21.90
C LEU A 200 15.67 -2.67 23.26
N ARG A 201 16.92 -2.25 23.52
CA ARG A 201 17.62 -2.50 24.80
C ARG A 201 17.17 -1.56 25.92
N ARG A 202 16.60 -0.39 25.60
CA ARG A 202 16.11 0.59 26.57
C ARG A 202 14.60 0.40 26.81
N GLN A 203 14.17 0.54 28.06
CA GLN A 203 12.75 0.38 28.37
C GLN A 203 11.89 1.52 27.80
N ARG A 204 12.29 2.76 27.96
CA ARG A 204 11.73 3.98 27.36
C ARG A 204 12.74 5.11 27.47
N LEU A 205 12.84 5.91 26.41
CA LEU A 205 13.62 7.13 26.44
C LEU A 205 12.86 8.23 27.18
N ARG A 206 13.55 8.94 28.05
CA ARG A 206 13.05 10.19 28.64
C ARG A 206 13.60 11.33 27.80
N LEU A 207 12.72 11.99 27.04
CA LEU A 207 13.13 13.15 26.25
C LEU A 207 13.36 14.35 27.18
N PRO A 208 14.45 15.11 26.99
CA PRO A 208 14.60 16.39 27.66
C PRO A 208 13.42 17.27 27.24
N PHE A 209 12.92 18.08 28.15
CA PHE A 209 11.74 18.95 27.92
C PHE A 209 10.37 18.26 27.73
N ALA A 210 10.27 16.93 27.83
CA ALA A 210 9.02 16.19 27.68
C ALA A 210 7.89 16.70 28.61
N LYS A 211 8.24 17.19 29.81
CA LYS A 211 7.28 17.77 30.75
C LYS A 211 6.75 19.13 30.31
N VAL A 212 7.55 19.93 29.59
CA VAL A 212 7.15 21.26 29.10
C VAL A 212 6.12 21.13 27.99
N PHE A 213 6.36 20.19 27.05
CA PHE A 213 5.46 19.98 25.91
C PHE A 213 4.25 19.13 26.27
N GLY A 214 4.40 18.15 27.19
CA GLY A 214 3.34 17.19 27.51
C GLY A 214 2.15 17.77 28.28
N ASN A 215 2.33 18.90 28.96
CA ASN A 215 1.28 19.55 29.76
C ASN A 215 0.62 20.73 29.06
N ASN A 216 1.09 21.12 27.89
CA ASN A 216 0.54 22.25 27.14
C ASN A 216 -0.04 21.77 25.81
N GLN A 217 -1.35 21.97 25.65
CA GLN A 217 -2.10 21.51 24.45
C GLN A 217 -1.68 22.23 23.18
N ASP A 218 -1.20 23.47 23.28
CA ASP A 218 -0.77 24.27 22.14
C ASP A 218 0.67 23.95 21.71
N LEU A 219 1.55 23.69 22.68
CA LEU A 219 2.95 23.40 22.41
C LEU A 219 3.22 21.96 21.96
N ALA A 220 2.38 21.01 22.32
CA ALA A 220 2.59 19.60 21.97
C ALA A 220 2.52 19.34 20.46
N PRO A 221 1.53 19.88 19.69
CA PRO A 221 1.52 19.75 18.23
C PRO A 221 2.74 20.42 17.59
N LEU A 222 3.09 21.64 18.03
CA LEU A 222 4.25 22.39 17.53
C LEU A 222 5.57 21.64 17.79
N ALA A 223 5.69 21.02 18.96
CA ALA A 223 6.86 20.18 19.27
C ALA A 223 6.95 18.98 18.31
N GLY A 224 5.83 18.32 18.01
CA GLY A 224 5.78 17.23 17.03
C GLY A 224 6.23 17.67 15.65
N LEU A 225 5.71 18.78 15.16
CA LEU A 225 6.14 19.39 13.88
C LEU A 225 7.62 19.78 13.92
N GLY A 226 8.06 20.44 14.99
CA GLY A 226 9.46 20.86 15.18
C GLY A 226 10.43 19.67 15.18
N PHE A 227 10.09 18.57 15.85
CA PHE A 227 10.89 17.34 15.80
C PHE A 227 10.89 16.70 14.41
N CYS A 228 9.74 16.63 13.75
CA CYS A 228 9.62 16.07 12.40
C CYS A 228 10.46 16.88 11.41
N PHE A 229 10.14 18.15 11.24
CA PHE A 229 10.77 18.99 10.21
C PHE A 229 12.21 19.39 10.58
N GLY A 230 12.52 19.57 11.86
CA GLY A 230 13.87 19.81 12.32
C GLY A 230 14.82 18.64 12.04
N ALA A 231 14.37 17.41 12.28
CA ALA A 231 15.14 16.22 11.95
C ALA A 231 15.22 16.00 10.44
N ALA A 232 14.15 16.29 9.69
CA ALA A 232 14.15 16.24 8.23
C ALA A 232 15.17 17.23 7.64
N ALA A 233 15.17 18.47 8.12
CA ALA A 233 16.12 19.51 7.69
C ALA A 233 17.56 19.14 8.05
N LEU A 234 17.80 18.66 9.27
CA LEU A 234 19.14 18.20 9.69
C LEU A 234 19.63 17.04 8.82
N SER A 235 18.76 16.07 8.50
CA SER A 235 19.09 14.97 7.60
C SER A 235 19.47 15.48 6.20
N GLY A 236 18.70 16.44 5.67
CA GLY A 236 18.98 17.09 4.39
C GLY A 236 20.33 17.82 4.37
N LEU A 237 20.66 18.56 5.44
CA LEU A 237 21.96 19.23 5.58
C LEU A 237 23.13 18.26 5.61
N LEU A 238 22.93 17.04 6.11
CA LEU A 238 23.93 15.97 6.11
C LEU A 238 24.00 15.23 4.74
N GLY A 239 23.25 15.70 3.75
CA GLY A 239 23.20 15.09 2.41
C GLY A 239 22.43 13.76 2.38
N LEU A 240 21.55 13.54 3.36
CA LEU A 240 20.63 12.40 3.43
C LEU A 240 19.21 12.85 3.05
N SER A 241 18.30 11.90 2.86
CA SER A 241 16.90 12.20 2.60
C SER A 241 16.23 12.87 3.80
N ALA A 242 15.45 13.93 3.59
CA ALA A 242 14.61 14.57 4.61
C ALA A 242 13.63 13.55 5.24
N ALA A 243 13.08 12.67 4.42
CA ALA A 243 12.20 11.58 4.81
C ALA A 243 12.84 10.62 5.83
N TYR A 244 14.13 10.32 5.66
CA TYR A 244 14.91 9.53 6.61
C TYR A 244 14.99 10.19 7.99
N GLY A 245 15.27 11.51 8.02
CA GLY A 245 15.31 12.28 9.27
C GLY A 245 13.97 12.29 10.00
N ALA A 246 12.88 12.55 9.30
CA ALA A 246 11.53 12.53 9.85
C ALA A 246 11.19 11.17 10.47
N PHE A 247 11.48 10.08 9.75
CA PHE A 247 11.27 8.72 10.26
C PHE A 247 12.08 8.43 11.53
N LEU A 248 13.37 8.80 11.55
CA LEU A 248 14.23 8.61 12.75
C LEU A 248 13.69 9.37 13.96
N ALA A 249 13.26 10.62 13.77
CA ALA A 249 12.63 11.39 14.86
C ALA A 249 11.37 10.71 15.37
N GLY A 250 10.52 10.21 14.46
CA GLY A 250 9.34 9.43 14.81
C GLY A 250 9.70 8.18 15.61
N LEU A 251 10.70 7.43 15.19
CA LEU A 251 11.15 6.21 15.87
C LEU A 251 11.65 6.49 17.29
N VAL A 252 12.41 7.57 17.48
CA VAL A 252 12.90 8.01 18.80
C VAL A 252 11.75 8.41 19.72
N ILE A 253 10.81 9.24 19.22
CA ILE A 253 9.64 9.69 20.00
C ILE A 253 8.70 8.52 20.29
N GLY A 254 8.50 7.63 19.33
CA GLY A 254 7.67 6.43 19.45
C GLY A 254 8.14 5.46 20.54
N ASN A 255 9.44 5.48 20.83
CA ASN A 255 10.03 4.69 21.91
C ASN A 255 10.30 5.51 23.19
N SER A 256 9.74 6.71 23.31
CA SER A 256 9.83 7.59 24.47
C SER A 256 8.63 7.48 25.41
N THR A 257 8.74 8.13 26.57
CA THR A 257 7.62 8.29 27.52
C THR A 257 6.51 9.19 26.97
N SER A 258 6.82 10.07 26.01
CA SER A 258 5.92 11.07 25.45
C SER A 258 5.13 10.57 24.22
N ARG A 259 5.33 9.31 23.80
CA ARG A 259 4.70 8.72 22.60
C ARG A 259 3.20 9.02 22.49
N ARG A 260 2.42 8.69 23.54
CA ARG A 260 0.96 8.83 23.50
C ARG A 260 0.53 10.28 23.32
N VAL A 261 1.17 11.19 24.02
CA VAL A 261 0.89 12.64 23.94
C VAL A 261 1.21 13.14 22.54
N MET A 262 2.39 12.82 22.00
CA MET A 262 2.79 13.25 20.66
C MET A 262 1.86 12.70 19.58
N ILE A 263 1.55 11.41 19.58
CA ILE A 263 0.61 10.83 18.60
C ILE A 263 -0.74 11.54 18.67
N HIS A 264 -1.28 11.72 19.87
CA HIS A 264 -2.61 12.34 20.05
C HIS A 264 -2.67 13.77 19.49
N HIS A 265 -1.63 14.57 19.74
CA HIS A 265 -1.59 15.96 19.32
C HIS A 265 -1.15 16.18 17.86
N THR A 266 -0.36 15.28 17.29
CA THR A 266 0.08 15.39 15.89
C THR A 266 -0.85 14.73 14.89
N ALA A 267 -1.64 13.75 15.32
CA ALA A 267 -2.55 12.99 14.44
C ALA A 267 -3.53 13.87 13.63
N PRO A 268 -4.18 14.94 14.17
CA PRO A 268 -5.05 15.79 13.38
C PRO A 268 -4.31 16.54 12.25
N ILE A 269 -3.13 17.08 12.55
CA ILE A 269 -2.30 17.80 11.57
C ILE A 269 -1.85 16.84 10.48
N GLN A 270 -1.40 15.66 10.89
CA GLN A 270 -1.01 14.61 9.97
C GLN A 270 -2.14 14.18 9.05
N ALA A 271 -3.36 14.01 9.60
CA ALA A 271 -4.52 13.62 8.79
C ALA A 271 -4.79 14.64 7.67
N ILE A 272 -4.65 15.95 7.94
CA ILE A 272 -4.78 17.01 6.95
C ILE A 272 -3.66 16.92 5.89
N LEU A 273 -2.41 16.83 6.33
CA LEU A 273 -1.26 16.76 5.41
C LEU A 273 -1.26 15.48 4.58
N LEU A 274 -1.69 14.36 5.17
CA LEU A 274 -1.86 13.09 4.47
C LEU A 274 -2.97 13.18 3.41
N MET A 275 -4.09 13.82 3.74
CA MET A 275 -5.15 14.09 2.78
C MET A 275 -4.62 14.91 1.59
N VAL A 276 -3.84 15.97 1.83
CA VAL A 276 -3.25 16.79 0.76
C VAL A 276 -2.25 15.98 -0.07
N PHE A 277 -1.43 15.14 0.57
CA PHE A 277 -0.50 14.26 -0.14
C PHE A 277 -1.23 13.31 -1.11
N PHE A 278 -2.25 12.61 -0.64
CA PHE A 278 -2.99 11.68 -1.51
C PHE A 278 -3.83 12.40 -2.56
N LEU A 279 -4.34 13.58 -2.24
CA LEU A 279 -5.01 14.44 -3.20
C LEU A 279 -4.04 14.89 -4.30
N SER A 280 -2.81 15.26 -3.96
CA SER A 280 -1.78 15.64 -4.96
C SER A 280 -1.44 14.50 -5.90
N ILE A 281 -1.37 13.27 -5.39
CA ILE A 281 -1.23 12.07 -6.23
C ILE A 281 -2.43 11.95 -7.19
N GLY A 282 -3.64 12.19 -6.68
CA GLY A 282 -4.85 12.20 -7.50
C GLY A 282 -4.81 13.22 -8.62
N LEU A 283 -4.31 14.44 -8.36
CA LEU A 283 -4.13 15.49 -9.36
C LEU A 283 -3.19 15.10 -10.51
N LEU A 284 -2.27 14.18 -10.25
CA LEU A 284 -1.32 13.65 -11.24
C LEU A 284 -1.87 12.47 -12.04
N ILE A 285 -3.05 11.95 -11.69
CA ILE A 285 -3.70 10.89 -12.45
C ILE A 285 -4.13 11.43 -13.80
N ASP A 286 -3.66 10.80 -14.85
CA ASP A 286 -4.04 11.07 -16.22
C ASP A 286 -5.08 10.05 -16.69
N PHE A 287 -6.37 10.43 -16.66
CA PHE A 287 -7.45 9.56 -17.14
C PHE A 287 -7.32 9.22 -18.63
N LYS A 288 -6.80 10.16 -19.44
CA LYS A 288 -6.59 9.89 -20.88
C LYS A 288 -5.53 8.82 -21.08
N PHE A 289 -4.43 8.91 -20.33
CA PHE A 289 -3.37 7.88 -20.32
C PHE A 289 -3.91 6.52 -19.89
N ILE A 290 -4.68 6.49 -18.77
CA ILE A 290 -5.26 5.23 -18.27
C ILE A 290 -6.21 4.61 -19.30
N LEU A 291 -7.11 5.39 -19.89
CA LEU A 291 -8.06 4.89 -20.87
C LEU A 291 -7.37 4.45 -22.17
N ALA A 292 -6.35 5.18 -22.62
CA ALA A 292 -5.56 4.81 -23.80
C ALA A 292 -4.76 3.52 -23.58
N ASN A 293 -4.33 3.24 -22.32
CA ASN A 293 -3.51 2.09 -21.97
C ASN A 293 -4.25 1.09 -21.06
N LEU A 294 -5.59 1.12 -21.04
CA LEU A 294 -6.40 0.39 -20.06
C LEU A 294 -6.08 -1.11 -20.04
N ALA A 295 -5.94 -1.74 -21.20
CA ALA A 295 -5.61 -3.17 -21.28
C ALA A 295 -4.25 -3.46 -20.65
N THR A 296 -3.24 -2.65 -20.93
CA THR A 296 -1.88 -2.80 -20.38
C THR A 296 -1.88 -2.60 -18.86
N VAL A 297 -2.55 -1.55 -18.37
CA VAL A 297 -2.63 -1.25 -16.94
C VAL A 297 -3.35 -2.38 -16.20
N LEU A 298 -4.49 -2.86 -16.71
CA LEU A 298 -5.22 -3.97 -16.10
C LEU A 298 -4.42 -5.29 -16.13
N LEU A 299 -3.71 -5.56 -17.22
CA LEU A 299 -2.81 -6.71 -17.33
C LEU A 299 -1.70 -6.65 -16.27
N ILE A 300 -1.06 -5.49 -16.09
CA ILE A 300 -0.01 -5.31 -15.07
C ILE A 300 -0.60 -5.46 -13.67
N VAL A 301 -1.78 -4.88 -13.38
CA VAL A 301 -2.45 -5.05 -12.08
C VAL A 301 -2.72 -6.52 -11.79
N ALA A 302 -3.30 -7.24 -12.75
CA ALA A 302 -3.59 -8.67 -12.62
C ALA A 302 -2.31 -9.49 -12.45
N PHE A 303 -1.29 -9.22 -13.26
CA PHE A 303 0.01 -9.88 -13.20
C PHE A 303 0.68 -9.67 -11.83
N VAL A 304 0.74 -8.43 -11.35
CA VAL A 304 1.33 -8.10 -10.04
C VAL A 304 0.55 -8.76 -8.91
N ALA A 305 -0.79 -8.75 -8.95
CA ALA A 305 -1.62 -9.38 -7.93
C ALA A 305 -1.40 -10.91 -7.87
N VAL A 306 -1.36 -11.58 -9.04
CA VAL A 306 -1.08 -13.03 -9.11
C VAL A 306 0.35 -13.32 -8.65
N LEU A 307 1.33 -12.60 -9.17
CA LEU A 307 2.74 -12.79 -8.83
C LEU A 307 2.98 -12.61 -7.33
N LYS A 308 2.52 -11.48 -6.75
CA LYS A 308 2.67 -11.21 -5.32
C LYS A 308 1.96 -12.26 -4.46
N THR A 309 0.73 -12.63 -4.81
CA THR A 309 0.00 -13.67 -4.09
C THR A 309 0.78 -14.98 -4.10
N GLY A 310 1.22 -15.43 -5.27
CA GLY A 310 1.98 -16.67 -5.42
C GLY A 310 3.31 -16.65 -4.65
N LEU A 311 4.07 -15.56 -4.78
CA LEU A 311 5.33 -15.38 -4.06
C LEU A 311 5.12 -15.38 -2.54
N ASN A 312 4.12 -14.65 -2.04
CA ASN A 312 3.83 -14.57 -0.62
C ASN A 312 3.41 -15.94 -0.05
N ILE A 313 2.55 -16.66 -0.78
CA ILE A 313 2.13 -18.04 -0.39
C ILE A 313 3.35 -18.95 -0.33
N LEU A 314 4.18 -18.93 -1.37
CA LEU A 314 5.37 -19.77 -1.45
C LEU A 314 6.34 -19.48 -0.30
N VAL A 315 6.67 -18.20 -0.07
CA VAL A 315 7.61 -17.78 0.97
C VAL A 315 7.09 -18.15 2.36
N LEU A 316 5.81 -17.89 2.66
CA LEU A 316 5.23 -18.24 3.95
C LEU A 316 5.15 -19.76 4.14
N GLY A 317 4.83 -20.52 3.09
CA GLY A 317 4.84 -21.97 3.10
C GLY A 317 6.24 -22.54 3.39
N LEU A 318 7.28 -22.02 2.70
CA LEU A 318 8.67 -22.38 2.93
C LEU A 318 9.18 -22.04 4.34
N LEU A 319 8.64 -20.98 4.94
CA LEU A 319 8.92 -20.59 6.33
C LEU A 319 8.08 -21.37 7.36
N GLY A 320 7.43 -22.46 6.94
CA GLY A 320 6.71 -23.38 7.82
C GLY A 320 5.34 -22.89 8.27
N GLN A 321 4.73 -21.91 7.59
CA GLN A 321 3.36 -21.51 7.90
C GLN A 321 2.38 -22.49 7.25
N PRO A 322 1.29 -22.89 7.95
CA PRO A 322 0.25 -23.73 7.36
C PRO A 322 -0.33 -23.12 6.09
N TRP A 323 -0.56 -23.94 5.05
CA TRP A 323 -1.05 -23.48 3.74
C TRP A 323 -2.28 -22.57 3.80
N PRO A 324 -3.33 -22.88 4.62
CA PRO A 324 -4.50 -21.99 4.73
C PRO A 324 -4.13 -20.57 5.19
N ARG A 325 -3.18 -20.48 6.15
CA ARG A 325 -2.67 -19.20 6.64
C ARG A 325 -1.82 -18.48 5.58
N ALA A 326 -0.94 -19.21 4.90
CA ALA A 326 -0.10 -18.67 3.84
C ALA A 326 -0.93 -18.11 2.68
N ILE A 327 -2.01 -18.80 2.27
CA ILE A 327 -2.91 -18.35 1.21
C ILE A 327 -3.64 -17.08 1.62
N LEU A 328 -4.21 -17.03 2.82
CA LEU A 328 -4.94 -15.85 3.28
C LEU A 328 -4.00 -14.63 3.44
N ALA A 329 -2.85 -14.82 4.08
CA ALA A 329 -1.85 -13.75 4.21
C ALA A 329 -1.30 -13.32 2.85
N GLY A 330 -1.05 -14.26 1.94
CA GLY A 330 -0.59 -13.98 0.58
C GLY A 330 -1.57 -13.14 -0.23
N ALA A 331 -2.86 -13.44 -0.13
CA ALA A 331 -3.92 -12.66 -0.77
C ALA A 331 -4.06 -11.25 -0.18
N LEU A 332 -3.93 -11.14 1.16
CA LEU A 332 -3.96 -9.86 1.89
C LEU A 332 -2.77 -8.95 1.54
N LEU A 333 -1.65 -9.51 1.12
CA LEU A 333 -0.42 -8.78 0.75
C LEU A 333 -0.27 -8.59 -0.77
N ALA A 334 -1.28 -8.91 -1.57
CA ALA A 334 -1.19 -8.88 -3.02
C ALA A 334 -1.19 -7.48 -3.63
N GLN A 335 -1.86 -6.52 -2.99
CA GLN A 335 -1.96 -5.14 -3.47
C GLN A 335 -0.61 -4.40 -3.33
N LEU A 336 -0.42 -3.38 -4.17
CA LEU A 336 0.69 -2.45 -4.03
C LEU A 336 0.46 -1.52 -2.84
N GLY A 337 1.54 -1.06 -2.20
CA GLY A 337 1.49 -0.17 -1.06
C GLY A 337 1.44 1.31 -1.44
N GLU A 338 0.98 2.14 -0.51
CA GLU A 338 0.99 3.60 -0.62
C GLU A 338 2.41 4.18 -0.77
N PHE A 339 3.42 3.50 -0.24
CA PHE A 339 4.81 3.90 -0.42
C PHE A 339 5.33 3.77 -1.86
N SER A 340 4.63 3.03 -2.73
CA SER A 340 4.92 3.01 -4.16
C SER A 340 4.82 4.40 -4.79
N PHE A 341 3.90 5.26 -4.32
CA PHE A 341 3.79 6.65 -4.77
C PHE A 341 5.01 7.48 -4.34
N VAL A 342 5.45 7.31 -3.09
CA VAL A 342 6.62 8.01 -2.54
C VAL A 342 7.90 7.61 -3.27
N LEU A 343 8.10 6.30 -3.48
CA LEU A 343 9.26 5.79 -4.23
C LEU A 343 9.23 6.25 -5.68
N ALA A 344 8.06 6.26 -6.32
CA ALA A 344 7.91 6.72 -7.70
C ALA A 344 8.21 8.22 -7.83
N ALA A 345 7.70 9.06 -6.92
CA ALA A 345 7.98 10.49 -6.89
C ALA A 345 9.48 10.77 -6.69
N LEU A 346 10.09 10.11 -5.71
CA LEU A 346 11.52 10.21 -5.45
C LEU A 346 12.35 9.72 -6.65
N GLY A 347 11.90 8.65 -7.32
CA GLY A 347 12.55 8.11 -8.51
C GLY A 347 12.47 9.03 -9.72
N LEU A 348 11.35 9.74 -9.88
CA LEU A 348 11.20 10.78 -10.90
C LEU A 348 12.14 11.96 -10.64
N GLU A 349 12.17 12.46 -9.40
CA GLU A 349 13.09 13.53 -8.98
C GLU A 349 14.56 13.14 -9.13
N ALA A 350 14.90 11.88 -8.85
CA ALA A 350 16.26 11.36 -8.98
C ALA A 350 16.65 11.06 -10.44
N GLY A 351 15.71 11.19 -11.41
CA GLY A 351 15.94 10.80 -12.80
C GLY A 351 16.06 9.29 -13.02
N ALA A 352 15.66 8.49 -12.03
CA ALA A 352 15.70 7.03 -12.11
C ALA A 352 14.61 6.47 -13.04
N ILE A 353 13.50 7.17 -13.21
CA ILE A 353 12.38 6.83 -14.10
C ILE A 353 11.90 8.05 -14.88
N ALA A 354 11.33 7.81 -16.05
CA ALA A 354 10.65 8.82 -16.86
C ALA A 354 9.22 9.06 -16.35
N ASP A 355 8.63 10.21 -16.76
CA ASP A 355 7.26 10.61 -16.40
C ASP A 355 6.21 9.55 -16.80
N GLU A 356 6.37 8.90 -17.94
CA GLU A 356 5.49 7.81 -18.38
C GLU A 356 5.48 6.64 -17.40
N THR A 357 6.67 6.21 -16.93
CA THR A 357 6.80 5.14 -15.93
C THR A 357 6.18 5.55 -14.61
N TYR A 358 6.36 6.82 -14.20
CA TYR A 358 5.72 7.37 -13.01
C TYR A 358 4.19 7.29 -13.10
N ARG A 359 3.58 7.77 -14.22
CA ARG A 359 2.13 7.68 -14.45
C ARG A 359 1.64 6.24 -14.43
N LEU A 360 2.41 5.32 -15.00
CA LEU A 360 2.08 3.89 -14.99
C LEU A 360 2.07 3.32 -13.57
N ILE A 361 3.10 3.60 -12.75
CA ILE A 361 3.16 3.16 -11.35
C ILE A 361 1.97 3.71 -10.57
N VAL A 362 1.65 5.01 -10.73
CA VAL A 362 0.51 5.63 -10.06
C VAL A 362 -0.80 4.94 -10.46
N ALA A 363 -1.04 4.75 -11.75
CA ALA A 363 -2.25 4.09 -12.26
C ALA A 363 -2.39 2.66 -11.73
N VAL A 364 -1.32 1.87 -11.82
CA VAL A 364 -1.30 0.47 -11.37
C VAL A 364 -1.51 0.39 -9.86
N THR A 365 -0.87 1.26 -9.09
CA THR A 365 -1.01 1.27 -7.62
C THR A 365 -2.44 1.61 -7.20
N VAL A 366 -3.03 2.67 -7.77
CA VAL A 366 -4.42 3.06 -7.47
C VAL A 366 -5.40 1.94 -7.81
N LEU A 367 -5.29 1.36 -9.01
CA LEU A 367 -6.18 0.27 -9.42
C LEU A 367 -5.95 -1.02 -8.62
N SER A 368 -4.71 -1.31 -8.22
CA SER A 368 -4.39 -2.42 -7.34
C SER A 368 -5.02 -2.26 -5.96
N LEU A 369 -4.98 -1.05 -5.39
CA LEU A 369 -5.63 -0.72 -4.12
C LEU A 369 -7.16 -0.85 -4.20
N LEU A 370 -7.78 -0.25 -5.23
CA LEU A 370 -9.22 -0.33 -5.47
C LEU A 370 -9.70 -1.76 -5.72
N GLY A 371 -8.89 -2.55 -6.43
CA GLY A 371 -9.19 -3.95 -6.75
C GLY A 371 -8.95 -4.94 -5.61
N SER A 372 -8.25 -4.54 -4.55
CA SER A 372 -7.79 -5.45 -3.50
C SER A 372 -8.90 -6.23 -2.76
N PRO A 373 -10.08 -5.65 -2.43
CA PRO A 373 -11.15 -6.41 -1.79
C PRO A 373 -11.73 -7.50 -2.70
N PHE A 374 -11.84 -7.18 -4.00
CA PHE A 374 -12.31 -8.17 -4.99
C PHE A 374 -11.30 -9.30 -5.16
N TRP A 375 -10.01 -8.96 -5.14
CA TRP A 375 -8.93 -9.95 -5.20
C TRP A 375 -8.93 -10.87 -3.98
N LEU A 376 -9.08 -10.32 -2.78
CA LEU A 376 -9.15 -11.11 -1.54
C LEU A 376 -10.34 -12.08 -1.57
N GLU A 377 -11.50 -11.61 -2.00
CA GLU A 377 -12.71 -12.44 -2.09
C GLU A 377 -12.53 -13.55 -3.14
N ALA A 378 -11.97 -13.24 -4.31
CA ALA A 378 -11.65 -14.23 -5.33
C ALA A 378 -10.64 -15.28 -4.82
N ALA A 379 -9.59 -14.87 -4.14
CA ALA A 379 -8.59 -15.76 -3.56
C ALA A 379 -9.16 -16.66 -2.46
N ARG A 380 -10.05 -16.13 -1.61
CA ARG A 380 -10.75 -16.91 -0.57
C ARG A 380 -11.68 -17.97 -1.18
N ARG A 381 -12.44 -17.59 -2.20
CA ARG A 381 -13.32 -18.52 -2.92
C ARG A 381 -12.52 -19.63 -3.60
N LEU A 382 -11.42 -19.26 -4.26
CA LEU A 382 -10.54 -20.24 -4.90
C LEU A 382 -9.92 -21.20 -3.87
N HIS A 383 -9.53 -20.69 -2.71
CA HIS A 383 -9.03 -21.51 -1.62
C HIS A 383 -10.08 -22.50 -1.09
N SER A 384 -11.33 -22.05 -0.88
CA SER A 384 -12.41 -22.94 -0.42
C SER A 384 -12.71 -24.06 -1.43
N VAL A 385 -12.66 -23.75 -2.73
CA VAL A 385 -12.81 -24.73 -3.81
C VAL A 385 -11.67 -25.73 -3.82
N ALA A 386 -10.44 -25.29 -3.62
CA ALA A 386 -9.27 -26.18 -3.56
C ALA A 386 -9.34 -27.14 -2.37
N LEU A 387 -9.87 -26.70 -1.22
CA LEU A 387 -10.08 -27.55 -0.04
C LEU A 387 -11.16 -28.62 -0.26
N LEU A 388 -12.14 -28.38 -1.16
CA LEU A 388 -13.18 -29.33 -1.50
C LEU A 388 -12.70 -30.45 -2.45
N GLY A 389 -11.42 -30.44 -2.84
CA GLY A 389 -10.83 -31.48 -3.71
C GLY A 389 -11.35 -31.45 -5.15
N ILE A 390 -11.92 -30.32 -5.60
CA ILE A 390 -12.43 -30.15 -6.95
C ILE A 390 -11.26 -30.07 -7.93
N THR A 391 -11.10 -31.11 -8.74
CA THR A 391 -9.98 -31.22 -9.70
C THR A 391 -10.31 -30.61 -11.08
N SER A 392 -11.60 -30.29 -11.36
CA SER A 392 -12.04 -29.72 -12.63
C SER A 392 -12.13 -28.19 -12.53
N GLY A 393 -11.39 -27.46 -13.37
CA GLY A 393 -11.44 -25.99 -13.41
C GLY A 393 -12.84 -25.44 -13.75
N ARG A 394 -13.67 -26.20 -14.48
CA ARG A 394 -15.07 -25.83 -14.78
C ARG A 394 -15.97 -25.94 -13.55
N GLU A 395 -15.76 -26.95 -12.74
CA GLU A 395 -16.50 -27.18 -11.50
C GLU A 395 -16.09 -26.16 -10.44
N ALA A 396 -14.82 -25.82 -10.37
CA ALA A 396 -14.30 -24.73 -9.55
C ALA A 396 -14.95 -23.37 -9.90
N LEU A 397 -15.01 -23.00 -11.19
CA LEU A 397 -15.69 -21.80 -11.66
C LEU A 397 -17.18 -21.79 -11.33
N ARG A 398 -17.84 -22.93 -11.43
CA ARG A 398 -19.26 -23.09 -11.12
C ARG A 398 -19.55 -22.88 -9.62
N VAL A 399 -18.73 -23.48 -8.75
CA VAL A 399 -18.89 -23.33 -7.29
C VAL A 399 -18.53 -21.91 -6.84
N THR A 400 -17.54 -21.29 -7.46
CA THR A 400 -17.02 -19.98 -7.10
C THR A 400 -17.94 -18.84 -7.55
N PHE A 401 -18.43 -18.88 -8.79
CA PHE A 401 -19.15 -17.77 -9.42
C PHE A 401 -20.56 -18.13 -9.95
N GLY A 402 -21.05 -19.32 -9.67
CA GLY A 402 -22.32 -19.81 -10.22
C GLY A 402 -23.53 -18.97 -9.82
N ARG A 403 -23.53 -18.37 -8.62
CA ARG A 403 -24.62 -17.48 -8.16
C ARG A 403 -24.58 -16.12 -8.86
N GLU A 404 -23.42 -15.54 -9.07
CA GLU A 404 -23.25 -14.25 -9.74
C GLU A 404 -23.57 -14.35 -11.24
N VAL A 405 -23.14 -15.44 -11.88
CA VAL A 405 -23.47 -15.72 -13.29
C VAL A 405 -24.98 -15.90 -13.46
N LEU A 406 -25.65 -16.59 -12.54
CA LEU A 406 -27.10 -16.73 -12.56
C LEU A 406 -27.83 -15.42 -12.26
N ALA A 407 -27.32 -14.59 -11.35
CA ALA A 407 -27.89 -13.28 -11.05
C ALA A 407 -27.76 -12.31 -12.23
N LEU A 408 -26.61 -12.28 -12.90
CA LEU A 408 -26.39 -11.50 -14.12
C LEU A 408 -27.25 -12.00 -15.29
N ALA A 409 -27.41 -13.31 -15.43
CA ALA A 409 -28.27 -13.91 -16.43
C ALA A 409 -29.77 -13.59 -16.22
N GLY A 410 -30.18 -13.38 -14.96
CA GLY A 410 -31.57 -12.99 -14.64
C GLY A 410 -31.86 -11.49 -14.77
N SER A 411 -30.85 -10.63 -14.76
CA SER A 411 -31.01 -9.16 -14.73
C SER A 411 -30.88 -8.45 -16.09
N THR A 412 -30.37 -9.12 -17.11
CA THR A 412 -30.07 -8.51 -18.41
C THR A 412 -30.79 -9.27 -19.55
N GLY A 413 -31.88 -8.77 -20.05
CA GLY A 413 -32.64 -9.20 -21.20
C GLY A 413 -31.95 -10.17 -22.23
N ARG A 414 -31.83 -9.83 -23.52
CA ARG A 414 -31.22 -10.69 -24.56
C ARG A 414 -29.76 -11.06 -24.31
N ALA A 415 -28.95 -10.19 -23.66
CA ALA A 415 -27.57 -10.50 -23.30
C ALA A 415 -27.51 -11.51 -22.17
N GLY A 416 -28.43 -11.47 -21.21
CA GLY A 416 -28.56 -12.46 -20.14
C GLY A 416 -28.95 -13.85 -20.66
N ALA A 417 -29.79 -13.91 -21.68
CA ALA A 417 -30.15 -15.19 -22.34
C ALA A 417 -28.95 -15.85 -23.04
N MET A 418 -28.04 -15.07 -23.60
CA MET A 418 -26.82 -15.58 -24.26
C MET A 418 -25.80 -16.10 -23.20
N VAL A 419 -25.64 -15.42 -22.06
CA VAL A 419 -24.84 -15.88 -20.95
C VAL A 419 -25.47 -17.10 -20.27
N ALA A 420 -26.79 -17.13 -20.12
CA ALA A 420 -27.54 -18.25 -19.59
C ALA A 420 -27.45 -19.51 -20.46
N THR A 421 -27.50 -19.36 -21.79
CA THR A 421 -27.31 -20.48 -22.73
C THR A 421 -25.87 -20.98 -22.71
N TRP A 422 -24.89 -20.10 -22.60
CA TRP A 422 -23.49 -20.48 -22.46
C TRP A 422 -23.23 -21.17 -21.10
N ALA A 423 -23.72 -20.61 -20.01
CA ALA A 423 -23.68 -21.21 -18.68
C ALA A 423 -24.47 -22.51 -18.59
N GLY A 424 -25.68 -22.58 -19.21
CA GLY A 424 -26.51 -23.79 -19.32
C GLY A 424 -25.89 -24.89 -20.19
N GLY A 425 -25.11 -24.52 -21.21
CA GLY A 425 -24.30 -25.45 -22.02
C GLY A 425 -23.12 -26.06 -21.23
N LEU A 426 -22.51 -25.26 -20.36
CA LEU A 426 -21.51 -25.74 -19.39
C LEU A 426 -22.15 -26.66 -18.32
N TRP A 427 -23.39 -26.38 -17.93
CA TRP A 427 -24.15 -27.17 -16.97
C TRP A 427 -24.57 -28.54 -17.53
N ARG A 428 -25.07 -28.60 -18.76
CA ARG A 428 -25.56 -29.86 -19.38
C ARG A 428 -24.46 -30.84 -19.80
N ARG A 429 -23.26 -30.36 -20.09
CA ARG A 429 -22.12 -31.20 -20.49
C ARG A 429 -21.34 -31.84 -19.31
N GLY A 430 -21.68 -31.50 -18.06
CA GLY A 430 -21.10 -32.06 -16.84
C GLY A 430 -22.01 -32.99 -16.03
N GLY A 431 -23.23 -33.26 -16.50
CA GLY A 431 -24.23 -34.03 -15.75
C GLY A 431 -24.45 -35.43 -16.29
N GLY A 432 -23.56 -36.36 -15.98
CA GLY A 432 -23.73 -37.77 -16.15
C GLY A 432 -23.61 -38.52 -14.83
N ALA A 433 -24.45 -38.22 -13.83
CA ALA A 433 -24.77 -39.11 -12.70
C ALA A 433 -26.06 -38.61 -12.06
N ALA A 434 -27.13 -39.36 -12.22
CA ALA A 434 -28.35 -39.17 -11.45
C ALA A 434 -28.08 -39.47 -9.97
N PRO A 435 -28.67 -38.73 -9.02
CA PRO A 435 -28.57 -39.05 -7.63
C PRO A 435 -29.24 -40.42 -7.37
N PRO A 436 -28.72 -41.24 -6.44
CA PRO A 436 -29.37 -42.49 -6.06
C PRO A 436 -30.74 -42.15 -5.46
N ARG A 437 -31.76 -42.89 -5.93
CA ARG A 437 -33.11 -42.88 -5.32
C ARG A 437 -32.98 -43.36 -3.89
N GLY A 438 -33.32 -42.48 -2.95
CA GLY A 438 -33.46 -42.91 -1.55
C GLY A 438 -34.61 -43.89 -1.44
N ASP A 439 -34.31 -45.04 -0.79
CA ASP A 439 -35.28 -46.03 -0.39
C ASP A 439 -36.31 -45.38 0.54
N GLU A 440 -37.59 -45.53 0.20
CA GLU A 440 -38.71 -45.27 1.09
C GLU A 440 -38.65 -46.30 2.22
N PRO A 441 -38.87 -45.94 3.50
CA PRO A 441 -39.05 -46.89 4.57
C PRO A 441 -40.42 -47.56 4.44
N PRO A 442 -40.54 -48.87 4.73
CA PRO A 442 -41.81 -49.58 4.67
C PRO A 442 -42.78 -49.05 5.72
N ALA A 443 -44.04 -48.90 5.31
CA ALA A 443 -45.16 -48.74 6.19
C ALA A 443 -45.37 -49.97 7.03
N ASP A 444 -45.35 -49.78 8.38
CA ASP A 444 -46.22 -50.47 9.36
C ASP A 444 -46.31 -49.60 10.64
#